data_67d389320e088287f49aa0bac9e9746e
#
_entry.id   67d389320e088287f49aa0bac9e9746e
#
_cell.length_a   1.000
_cell.length_b   1.000
_cell.length_c   1.000
_cell.angle_alpha   90.00
_cell.angle_beta   90.00
_cell.angle_gamma   90.00
#
_symmetry.space_group_name_H-M   'P 1'
#
loop_
_entity.id
_entity.type
_entity.pdbx_description
1 polymer ?
#
loop_
_entity_poly.entity_id
_entity_poly.type
_entity_poly.pdbx_seq_one_letter_code
_entity_poly.pdbx_strand_id
1 'polypeptide(L)'
;MNLKEIQTKYGIIYTRNALMLSEVKLECYPFTLVVDTSLSLAGCKPEVLNVPEVKVTFIFSDIDSLFIYKIDEYPYEKYSKSSFDVVDEVHKKGKQRIILSTYDHIFDVIGRYEIKYY
;
A
#
# COMPACT_ATOMS: atom_id res chain seq x y z
N MET A 1 15.62 -2.60 6.80
CA MET A 1 14.91 -2.48 5.51
C MET A 1 14.82 -1.01 5.14
N ASN A 2 15.40 -0.63 4.02
CA ASN A 2 15.36 0.75 3.53
C ASN A 2 14.06 1.02 2.79
N LEU A 3 13.24 1.90 3.34
CA LEU A 3 11.95 2.26 2.79
C LEU A 3 11.96 3.69 2.26
N LYS A 4 11.34 3.88 1.10
CA LYS A 4 11.09 5.18 0.50
C LYS A 4 9.58 5.38 0.35
N GLU A 5 9.08 6.49 0.86
CA GLU A 5 7.67 6.83 0.79
C GLU A 5 7.21 7.05 -0.65
N ILE A 6 6.06 6.51 -1.01
CA ILE A 6 5.47 6.69 -2.33
C ILE A 6 4.50 7.85 -2.30
N GLN A 7 4.70 8.80 -3.20
CA GLN A 7 3.81 9.94 -3.39
C GLN A 7 2.56 9.51 -4.14
N THR A 8 1.39 9.81 -3.60
CA THR A 8 0.10 9.58 -4.28
C THR A 8 -0.49 10.92 -4.74
N LYS A 9 -1.62 10.87 -5.43
CA LYS A 9 -2.41 12.05 -5.77
C LYS A 9 -2.73 12.92 -4.54
N TYR A 10 -2.90 12.29 -3.38
CA TYR A 10 -3.22 12.97 -2.12
C TYR A 10 -2.00 13.22 -1.24
N GLY A 11 -0.80 13.08 -1.80
CA GLY A 11 0.45 13.20 -1.06
C GLY A 11 0.89 11.87 -0.46
N ILE A 12 1.65 11.93 0.61
CA ILE A 12 2.13 10.75 1.33
C ILE A 12 1.03 10.28 2.28
N ILE A 13 0.70 9.00 2.23
CA ILE A 13 -0.19 8.37 3.22
C ILE A 13 0.66 8.09 4.44
N TYR A 14 0.52 8.93 5.47
CA TYR A 14 1.51 9.01 6.54
C TYR A 14 1.31 7.95 7.63
N THR A 15 0.07 7.65 8.01
CA THR A 15 -0.22 6.68 9.05
C THR A 15 -1.04 5.52 8.53
N ARG A 16 -0.83 4.32 9.10
CA ARG A 16 -1.64 3.15 8.75
C ARG A 16 -3.13 3.35 9.05
N ASN A 17 -3.44 4.17 10.06
CA ASN A 17 -4.82 4.48 10.42
C ASN A 17 -5.56 5.26 9.33
N ALA A 18 -4.82 5.84 8.38
CA ALA A 18 -5.42 6.54 7.24
C ALA A 18 -6.11 5.59 6.27
N LEU A 19 -5.67 4.34 6.19
CA LEU A 19 -6.20 3.35 5.25
C LEU A 19 -7.02 2.29 5.95
N MET A 20 -8.32 2.25 5.65
CA MET A 20 -9.22 1.18 6.09
C MET A 20 -9.46 0.23 4.91
N LEU A 21 -9.22 -1.04 5.14
CA LEU A 21 -9.43 -2.07 4.14
C LEU A 21 -10.94 -2.30 3.93
N SER A 22 -11.39 -2.21 2.68
CA SER A 22 -12.79 -2.51 2.31
C SER A 22 -12.93 -3.91 1.73
N GLU A 23 -12.09 -4.24 0.75
CA GLU A 23 -12.17 -5.53 0.06
C GLU A 23 -10.82 -5.88 -0.52
N VAL A 24 -10.51 -7.18 -0.55
CA VAL A 24 -9.35 -7.73 -1.23
C VAL A 24 -9.81 -8.77 -2.22
N LYS A 25 -9.34 -8.64 -3.48
CA LYS A 25 -9.60 -9.63 -4.53
C LYS A 25 -8.28 -10.17 -5.05
N LEU A 26 -8.15 -11.48 -5.11
CA LEU A 26 -7.00 -12.14 -5.70
C LEU A 26 -7.45 -12.94 -6.91
N GLU A 27 -6.89 -12.62 -8.08
CA GLU A 27 -7.09 -13.37 -9.31
C GLU A 27 -5.81 -14.13 -9.65
N CYS A 28 -5.96 -15.38 -10.09
CA CYS A 28 -4.79 -16.23 -10.36
C CYS A 28 -4.31 -16.16 -11.81
N TYR A 29 -5.18 -15.80 -12.76
CA TYR A 29 -4.83 -15.79 -14.18
C TYR A 29 -5.39 -14.52 -14.86
N PRO A 30 -4.60 -13.45 -15.02
CA PRO A 30 -3.24 -13.24 -14.51
C PRO A 30 -3.22 -13.05 -12.98
N PHE A 31 -2.07 -13.32 -12.37
CA PHE A 31 -1.92 -13.17 -10.93
C PHE A 31 -1.96 -11.69 -10.55
N THR A 32 -3.07 -11.26 -10.00
CA THR A 32 -3.38 -9.85 -9.71
C THR A 32 -4.02 -9.73 -8.35
N LEU A 33 -3.57 -8.76 -7.57
CA LEU A 33 -4.16 -8.43 -6.27
C LEU A 33 -4.78 -7.04 -6.35
N VAL A 34 -6.06 -6.95 -5.97
CA VAL A 34 -6.78 -5.68 -5.90
C VAL A 34 -7.14 -5.40 -4.45
N VAL A 35 -6.65 -4.28 -3.93
CA VAL A 35 -6.88 -3.86 -2.54
C VAL A 35 -7.70 -2.58 -2.55
N ASP A 36 -8.98 -2.72 -2.23
CA ASP A 36 -9.89 -1.58 -2.10
C ASP A 36 -9.82 -1.01 -0.69
N THR A 37 -9.64 0.29 -0.60
CA THR A 37 -9.49 1.00 0.67
C THR A 37 -10.33 2.25 0.73
N SER A 38 -10.59 2.69 1.95
CA SER A 38 -11.08 4.02 2.27
C SER A 38 -9.94 4.82 2.90
N LEU A 39 -9.65 5.99 2.35
CA LEU A 39 -8.52 6.84 2.77
C LEU A 39 -9.04 8.08 3.50
N SER A 40 -8.55 8.26 4.73
CA SER A 40 -8.73 9.50 5.47
C SER A 40 -7.63 10.50 5.11
N LEU A 41 -8.01 11.63 4.52
CA LEU A 41 -7.06 12.66 4.10
C LEU A 41 -6.40 13.37 5.30
N ALA A 42 -6.97 13.27 6.48
CA ALA A 42 -6.34 13.74 7.71
C ALA A 42 -5.07 12.95 8.06
N GLY A 43 -4.94 11.73 7.55
CA GLY A 43 -3.74 10.89 7.73
C GLY A 43 -2.71 11.05 6.63
N CYS A 44 -2.88 11.97 5.71
CA CYS A 44 -1.95 12.24 4.62
C CYS A 44 -1.04 13.43 4.92
N LYS A 45 0.03 13.57 4.15
CA LYS A 45 0.86 14.77 4.14
C LYS A 45 0.91 15.36 2.73
N PRO A 46 0.33 16.54 2.51
CA PRO A 46 -0.31 17.44 3.49
C PRO A 46 -1.63 16.88 4.02
N GLU A 47 -1.94 17.11 5.28
CA GLU A 47 -3.21 16.70 5.84
C GLU A 47 -4.35 17.62 5.41
N VAL A 48 -5.51 17.02 5.18
CA VAL A 48 -6.75 17.76 4.88
C VAL A 48 -7.80 17.33 5.88
N LEU A 49 -8.28 18.29 6.66
CA LEU A 49 -9.22 18.06 7.74
C LEU A 49 -10.67 18.33 7.30
N ASN A 50 -11.61 17.69 8.01
CA ASN A 50 -13.05 17.92 7.86
C ASN A 50 -13.59 17.65 6.45
N VAL A 51 -13.01 16.67 5.76
CA VAL A 51 -13.50 16.18 4.47
C VAL A 51 -13.87 14.70 4.59
N PRO A 52 -14.81 14.21 3.79
CA PRO A 52 -15.13 12.78 3.78
C PRO A 52 -13.94 11.94 3.35
N GLU A 53 -13.92 10.69 3.80
CA GLU A 53 -12.96 9.72 3.29
C GLU A 53 -13.16 9.50 1.79
N VAL A 54 -12.07 9.18 1.12
CA VAL A 54 -12.05 8.92 -0.32
C VAL A 54 -11.72 7.46 -0.60
N LYS A 55 -12.26 6.94 -1.69
CA LYS A 55 -11.96 5.60 -2.15
C LYS A 55 -10.64 5.61 -2.92
N VAL A 56 -9.75 4.68 -2.59
CA VAL A 56 -8.49 4.44 -3.31
C VAL A 56 -8.32 2.94 -3.47
N THR A 57 -8.02 2.51 -4.69
CA THR A 57 -7.77 1.10 -5.00
C THR A 57 -6.32 0.93 -5.42
N PHE A 58 -5.62 0.01 -4.75
CA PHE A 58 -4.26 -0.39 -5.11
C PHE A 58 -4.33 -1.68 -5.92
N ILE A 59 -3.73 -1.68 -7.10
CA ILE A 59 -3.74 -2.83 -7.99
C ILE A 59 -2.30 -3.28 -8.20
N PHE A 60 -2.02 -4.54 -7.81
CA PHE A 60 -0.72 -5.16 -8.00
C PHE A 60 -0.82 -6.20 -9.09
N SER A 61 0.12 -6.15 -10.03
CA SER A 61 0.18 -7.04 -11.17
C SER A 61 1.60 -7.53 -11.40
N ASP A 62 1.76 -8.48 -12.31
CA ASP A 62 3.07 -9.06 -12.63
C ASP A 62 3.82 -9.47 -11.36
N ILE A 63 3.13 -10.17 -10.47
CA ILE A 63 3.55 -10.46 -9.11
C ILE A 63 4.54 -11.62 -9.10
N ASP A 64 5.73 -11.40 -8.54
CA ASP A 64 6.72 -12.46 -8.28
C ASP A 64 6.53 -13.06 -6.88
N SER A 65 6.13 -12.23 -5.91
CA SER A 65 5.87 -12.71 -4.55
C SER A 65 4.81 -11.85 -3.88
N LEU A 66 4.00 -12.49 -3.05
CA LEU A 66 2.92 -11.84 -2.30
C LEU A 66 2.84 -12.44 -0.91
N PHE A 67 2.95 -11.58 0.10
CA PHE A 67 2.69 -11.94 1.49
C PHE A 67 1.69 -10.97 2.08
N ILE A 68 0.74 -11.51 2.82
CA ILE A 68 -0.25 -10.73 3.56
C ILE A 68 -0.12 -11.09 5.04
N TYR A 69 0.11 -10.09 5.88
CA TYR A 69 0.28 -10.27 7.32
C TYR A 69 -0.76 -9.47 8.09
N LYS A 70 -1.14 -9.96 9.25
CA LYS A 70 -1.72 -9.07 10.26
C LYS A 70 -0.65 -8.09 10.70
N ILE A 71 -1.05 -6.87 11.03
CA ILE A 71 -0.11 -5.79 11.32
C ILE A 71 0.90 -6.15 12.43
N ASP A 72 0.46 -6.85 13.46
CA ASP A 72 1.31 -7.21 14.60
C ASP A 72 2.19 -8.44 14.35
N GLU A 73 1.98 -9.14 13.24
CA GLU A 73 2.72 -10.34 12.87
C GLU A 73 3.75 -10.10 11.76
N TYR A 74 3.92 -8.86 11.33
CA TYR A 74 4.89 -8.54 10.30
C TYR A 74 6.32 -8.82 10.81
N PRO A 75 7.11 -9.68 10.11
CA PRO A 75 8.39 -10.15 10.64
C PRO A 75 9.54 -9.16 10.48
N TYR A 76 9.34 -8.05 9.77
CA TYR A 76 10.38 -7.07 9.50
C TYR A 76 10.14 -5.77 10.26
N GLU A 77 11.21 -5.12 10.67
CA GLU A 77 11.11 -3.78 11.23
C GLU A 77 10.84 -2.77 10.13
N LYS A 78 9.86 -1.93 10.37
CA LYS A 78 9.47 -0.86 9.48
C LYS A 78 9.67 0.48 10.19
N TYR A 79 10.73 1.17 9.85
CA TYR A 79 11.07 2.44 10.49
C TYR A 79 10.27 3.63 9.94
N SER A 80 9.73 3.50 8.74
CA SER A 80 8.87 4.52 8.16
C SER A 80 7.48 4.49 8.78
N LYS A 81 6.90 5.67 9.01
CA LYS A 81 5.50 5.81 9.45
C LYS A 81 4.54 5.86 8.27
N SER A 82 5.05 5.94 7.04
CA SER A 82 4.22 5.91 5.84
C SER A 82 3.54 4.56 5.66
N SER A 83 2.34 4.58 5.12
CA SER A 83 1.56 3.37 4.84
C SER A 83 1.79 2.79 3.45
N PHE A 84 2.50 3.50 2.60
CA PHE A 84 2.73 3.06 1.24
C PHE A 84 4.17 3.38 0.83
N ASP A 85 5.00 2.35 0.84
CA ASP A 85 6.44 2.48 0.67
C ASP A 85 6.98 1.51 -0.38
N VAL A 86 8.06 1.93 -1.01
CA VAL A 86 8.90 1.05 -1.83
C VAL A 86 10.16 0.70 -1.05
N VAL A 87 10.56 -0.56 -1.12
CA VAL A 87 11.83 -1.03 -0.53
C VAL A 87 12.95 -0.77 -1.52
N ASP A 88 14.05 -0.19 -1.02
CA ASP A 88 15.23 0.05 -1.84
C ASP A 88 15.99 -1.28 -2.06
N GLU A 89 15.56 -2.02 -3.05
CA GLU A 89 16.12 -3.30 -3.48
C GLU A 89 16.17 -3.35 -5.01
N VAL A 90 17.06 -4.17 -5.53
CA VAL A 90 17.15 -4.41 -6.98
C VAL A 90 16.32 -5.63 -7.34
N HIS A 91 15.38 -5.44 -8.26
CA HIS A 91 14.54 -6.50 -8.81
C HIS A 91 14.59 -6.51 -10.33
N LYS A 92 13.85 -7.41 -10.95
CA LYS A 92 13.68 -7.43 -12.41
C LYS A 92 13.13 -6.09 -12.88
N LYS A 93 13.48 -5.70 -14.10
CA LYS A 93 13.09 -4.44 -14.71
C LYS A 93 11.57 -4.19 -14.56
N GLY A 94 11.24 -3.03 -14.03
CA GLY A 94 9.86 -2.60 -13.83
C GLY A 94 9.16 -3.19 -12.63
N LYS A 95 9.84 -4.06 -11.86
CA LYS A 95 9.29 -4.61 -10.61
C LYS A 95 9.93 -3.98 -9.41
N GLN A 96 9.12 -3.84 -8.35
CA GLN A 96 9.54 -3.26 -7.09
C GLN A 96 8.93 -4.05 -5.95
N ARG A 97 9.57 -4.00 -4.79
CA ARG A 97 8.97 -4.50 -3.55
C ARG A 97 8.24 -3.35 -2.88
N ILE A 98 6.92 -3.52 -2.74
CA ILE A 98 6.02 -2.51 -2.20
C ILE A 98 5.46 -3.02 -0.88
N ILE A 99 5.47 -2.15 0.12
CA ILE A 99 4.84 -2.41 1.42
C ILE A 99 3.65 -1.48 1.56
N LEU A 100 2.46 -2.06 1.58
CA LEU A 100 1.21 -1.35 1.81
C LEU A 100 0.67 -1.73 3.18
N SER A 101 0.54 -0.75 4.05
CA SER A 101 0.02 -0.95 5.41
C SER A 101 -1.37 -0.33 5.52
N THR A 102 -2.34 -1.13 5.87
CA THR A 102 -3.66 -0.67 6.26
C THR A 102 -3.78 -0.70 7.78
N TYR A 103 -4.93 -0.35 8.32
CA TYR A 103 -5.16 -0.40 9.76
C TYR A 103 -4.82 -1.77 10.38
N ASP A 104 -5.24 -2.85 9.72
CA ASP A 104 -5.13 -4.21 10.25
C ASP A 104 -4.07 -5.08 9.59
N HIS A 105 -3.65 -4.77 8.36
CA HIS A 105 -2.85 -5.67 7.55
C HIS A 105 -1.67 -4.99 6.89
N ILE A 106 -0.65 -5.79 6.57
CA ILE A 106 0.47 -5.40 5.72
C ILE A 106 0.50 -6.31 4.51
N PHE A 107 0.55 -5.69 3.33
CA PHE A 107 0.75 -6.36 2.04
C PHE A 107 2.19 -6.12 1.60
N ASP A 108 2.95 -7.18 1.44
CA ASP A 108 4.35 -7.15 1.02
C ASP A 108 4.44 -7.82 -0.35
N VAL A 109 4.58 -7.01 -1.40
CA VAL A 109 4.41 -7.46 -2.79
C VAL A 109 5.62 -7.11 -3.62
N ILE A 110 6.16 -8.10 -4.33
CA ILE A 110 7.14 -7.86 -5.39
C ILE A 110 6.42 -7.97 -6.72
N GLY A 111 6.35 -6.86 -7.45
CA GLY A 111 5.63 -6.79 -8.73
C GLY A 111 5.53 -5.35 -9.22
N ARG A 112 4.47 -5.09 -9.96
CA ARG A 112 4.12 -3.76 -10.45
C ARG A 112 2.86 -3.29 -9.73
N TYR A 113 2.69 -1.99 -9.62
CA TYR A 113 1.48 -1.44 -9.01
C TYR A 113 0.93 -0.28 -9.82
N GLU A 114 -0.35 -0.05 -9.67
CA GLU A 114 -1.02 1.18 -10.06
C GLU A 114 -2.05 1.55 -8.99
N ILE A 115 -2.41 2.82 -8.94
CA ILE A 115 -3.40 3.34 -8.01
C ILE A 115 -4.57 3.87 -8.81
N LYS A 116 -5.76 3.43 -8.44
CA LYS A 116 -7.00 3.94 -9.01
C LYS A 116 -7.66 4.88 -8.02
N TYR A 117 -7.90 6.11 -8.47
CA TYR A 117 -8.59 7.15 -7.71
C TYR A 117 -10.02 7.29 -8.23
N TYR A 118 -10.89 7.76 -7.37
CA TYR A 118 -12.31 7.91 -7.69
C TYR A 118 -12.78 9.33 -7.51
#